data_daf78a822e8affa2831dd7176ede7bda
#
_entry.id   daf78a822e8affa2831dd7176ede7bda
#
_cell.length_a   1.000
_cell.length_b   1.000
_cell.length_c   1.000
_cell.angle_alpha   90.00
_cell.angle_beta   90.00
_cell.angle_gamma   90.00
#
_symmetry.space_group_name_H-M   'P 1'
#
loop_
_entity.id
_entity.type
_entity.pdbx_description
1 polymer ?
#
loop_
_entity_poly.entity_id
_entity_poly.type
_entity_poly.pdbx_seq_one_letter_code
_entity_poly.pdbx_strand_id
1 'polypeptide(L)'
;LLEKGLVRVESRRSSPPRGHSGSWLLQAELTLNAQQRAAFEAVSAGLDGFQAFLLAGVTGSGKTEVYLQLIHRVLEAGKQAMVLIPEINLGPQTLARFEQRFNARIALLHSNINDRERLDAWLAARD
;
A
#
# COMPACT_ATOMS: atom_id res chain seq x y z
N LEU A 1 -2.34 -17.27 -26.14
CA LEU A 1 -3.48 -16.90 -25.28
C LEU A 1 -4.41 -15.90 -25.95
N LEU A 2 -3.89 -14.97 -26.73
CA LEU A 2 -4.68 -14.03 -27.54
C LEU A 2 -5.53 -14.79 -28.57
N GLU A 3 -4.97 -15.83 -29.20
CA GLU A 3 -5.64 -16.66 -30.21
C GLU A 3 -6.86 -17.40 -29.65
N LYS A 4 -6.84 -17.73 -28.36
CA LYS A 4 -7.95 -18.41 -27.69
C LYS A 4 -8.99 -17.46 -27.09
N GLY A 5 -8.85 -16.15 -27.29
CA GLY A 5 -9.74 -15.14 -26.70
C GLY A 5 -9.67 -15.03 -25.17
N LEU A 6 -8.64 -15.64 -24.53
CA LEU A 6 -8.45 -15.63 -23.09
C LEU A 6 -7.84 -14.31 -22.60
N VAL A 7 -7.19 -13.55 -23.47
CA VAL A 7 -6.60 -12.26 -23.17
C VAL A 7 -7.16 -11.23 -24.13
N ARG A 8 -7.83 -10.24 -23.59
CA ARG A 8 -8.27 -9.08 -24.36
C ARG A 8 -7.28 -7.94 -24.13
N VAL A 9 -6.63 -7.50 -25.21
CA VAL A 9 -5.79 -6.32 -25.14
C VAL A 9 -6.66 -5.08 -25.25
N GLU A 10 -6.93 -4.45 -24.13
CA GLU A 10 -7.48 -3.10 -24.12
C GLU A 10 -6.31 -2.14 -23.94
N SER A 11 -6.09 -1.29 -24.94
CA SER A 11 -5.19 -0.17 -24.75
C SER A 11 -5.91 0.87 -23.88
N ARG A 12 -5.84 0.68 -22.57
CA ARG A 12 -6.17 1.75 -21.64
C ARG A 12 -5.00 2.71 -21.64
N ARG A 13 -5.21 3.91 -22.14
CA ARG A 13 -4.29 5.00 -21.84
C ARG A 13 -4.26 5.10 -20.34
N SER A 14 -3.08 4.87 -19.75
CA SER A 14 -2.83 5.25 -18.37
C SER A 14 -3.14 6.74 -18.28
N SER A 15 -4.26 7.07 -17.69
CA SER A 15 -4.44 8.46 -17.28
C SER A 15 -3.31 8.75 -16.30
N PRO A 16 -2.55 9.84 -16.50
CA PRO A 16 -1.59 10.26 -15.50
C PRO A 16 -2.32 10.29 -14.17
N PRO A 17 -1.66 9.95 -13.06
CA PRO A 17 -2.30 10.02 -11.76
C PRO A 17 -2.94 11.40 -11.68
N ARG A 18 -4.26 11.43 -11.62
CA ARG A 18 -5.00 12.68 -11.48
C ARG A 18 -4.42 13.34 -10.26
N GLY A 19 -3.86 14.52 -10.44
CA GLY A 19 -3.28 15.25 -9.35
C GLY A 19 -4.23 15.14 -8.16
N HIS A 20 -3.79 14.47 -7.11
CA HIS A 20 -4.62 14.30 -5.93
C HIS A 20 -4.79 15.68 -5.31
N SER A 21 -5.96 16.27 -5.48
CA SER A 21 -6.25 17.61 -5.00
C SER A 21 -6.65 17.68 -3.53
N GLY A 22 -6.52 16.57 -2.81
CA GLY A 22 -6.91 16.43 -1.41
C GLY A 22 -5.85 15.78 -0.55
N SER A 23 -6.14 15.64 0.73
CA SER A 23 -5.29 14.90 1.65
C SER A 23 -5.31 13.41 1.35
N TRP A 24 -4.16 12.75 1.44
CA TRP A 24 -4.05 11.30 1.39
C TRP A 24 -4.59 10.63 2.65
N LEU A 25 -4.79 11.39 3.73
CA LEU A 25 -5.23 10.87 5.01
C LEU A 25 -6.72 11.13 5.24
N LEU A 26 -7.44 10.09 5.62
CA LEU A 26 -8.81 10.17 6.15
C LEU A 26 -8.83 10.28 7.66
N GLN A 27 -7.79 9.78 8.32
CA GLN A 27 -7.58 9.89 9.77
C GLN A 27 -6.26 10.57 10.06
N ALA A 28 -6.22 11.33 11.17
CA ALA A 28 -4.99 11.92 11.65
C ALA A 28 -3.97 10.84 12.08
N GLU A 29 -2.71 11.11 11.83
CA GLU A 29 -1.63 10.24 12.28
C GLU A 29 -1.47 10.33 13.79
N LEU A 30 -1.15 9.19 14.41
CA LEU A 30 -0.82 9.15 15.83
C LEU A 30 0.59 9.67 16.05
N THR A 31 0.82 10.28 17.21
CA THR A 31 2.15 10.74 17.60
C THR A 31 3.06 9.55 17.86
N LEU A 32 4.20 9.49 17.18
CA LEU A 32 5.20 8.45 17.38
C LEU A 32 5.99 8.69 18.67
N ASN A 33 6.29 7.61 19.41
CA ASN A 33 7.26 7.68 20.49
C ASN A 33 8.68 7.78 19.92
N ALA A 34 9.69 7.93 20.78
CA ALA A 34 11.07 8.14 20.35
C ALA A 34 11.62 6.98 19.50
N GLN A 35 11.32 5.73 19.85
CA GLN A 35 11.75 4.55 19.09
C GLN A 35 11.06 4.43 17.74
N GLN A 36 9.76 4.65 17.70
CA GLN A 36 8.98 4.66 16.46
C GLN A 36 9.46 5.76 15.52
N ARG A 37 9.71 6.94 16.05
CA ARG A 37 10.22 8.08 15.27
C ARG A 37 11.60 7.79 14.71
N ALA A 38 12.50 7.22 15.47
CA ALA A 38 13.83 6.83 14.99
C ALA A 38 13.74 5.83 13.84
N ALA A 39 12.87 4.83 13.95
CA ALA A 39 12.63 3.86 12.89
C ALA A 39 12.02 4.52 11.64
N PHE A 40 11.03 5.37 11.80
CA PHE A 40 10.41 6.12 10.73
C PHE A 40 11.41 6.99 9.97
N GLU A 41 12.23 7.74 10.66
CA GLU A 41 13.24 8.62 10.06
C GLU A 41 14.32 7.83 9.32
N ALA A 42 14.79 6.71 9.89
CA ALA A 42 15.77 5.86 9.25
C ALA A 42 15.27 5.30 7.91
N VAL A 43 14.03 4.80 7.86
CA VAL A 43 13.44 4.27 6.64
C VAL A 43 13.13 5.39 5.65
N SER A 44 12.59 6.51 6.12
CA SER A 44 12.27 7.67 5.27
C SER A 44 13.50 8.20 4.54
N ALA A 45 14.66 8.22 5.17
CA ALA A 45 15.91 8.66 4.57
C ALA A 45 16.39 7.74 3.43
N GLY A 46 15.96 6.47 3.42
CA GLY A 46 16.32 5.48 2.41
C GLY A 46 15.32 5.33 1.25
N LEU A 47 14.26 6.11 1.19
CA LEU A 47 13.19 5.94 0.19
C LEU A 47 13.58 6.31 -1.25
N ASP A 48 14.68 7.02 -1.45
CA ASP A 48 15.11 7.43 -2.79
C ASP A 48 15.91 6.36 -3.54
N GLY A 49 16.22 5.25 -2.89
CA GLY A 49 16.95 4.15 -3.48
C GLY A 49 16.49 2.81 -2.92
N PHE A 50 17.11 1.74 -3.38
CA PHE A 50 16.86 0.42 -2.81
C PHE A 50 17.61 0.27 -1.48
N GLN A 51 16.86 0.03 -0.42
CA GLN A 51 17.40 -0.28 0.90
C GLN A 51 16.45 -1.20 1.65
N ALA A 52 17.00 -2.22 2.31
CA ALA A 52 16.25 -3.14 3.13
C ALA A 52 16.36 -2.76 4.60
N PHE A 53 15.23 -2.78 5.31
CA PHE A 53 15.16 -2.50 6.74
C PHE A 53 14.41 -3.62 7.45
N LEU A 54 14.82 -3.93 8.65
CA LEU A 54 14.11 -4.81 9.56
C LEU A 54 13.58 -3.98 10.74
N LEU A 55 12.26 -3.89 10.84
CA LEU A 55 11.63 -3.25 12.00
C LEU A 55 11.30 -4.32 13.04
N ALA A 56 12.17 -4.42 14.04
CA ALA A 56 12.01 -5.36 15.14
C ALA A 56 11.11 -4.77 16.24
N GLY A 57 10.25 -5.62 16.79
CA GLY A 57 9.36 -5.27 17.88
C GLY A 57 8.36 -6.38 18.14
N VAL A 58 7.89 -6.45 19.38
CA VAL A 58 6.85 -7.41 19.78
C VAL A 58 5.48 -6.94 19.31
N THR A 59 4.50 -7.85 19.28
CA THR A 59 3.10 -7.53 19.01
C THR A 59 2.62 -6.44 19.98
N GLY A 60 1.95 -5.42 19.47
CA GLY A 60 1.48 -4.29 20.27
C GLY A 60 2.52 -3.19 20.54
N SER A 61 3.71 -3.28 19.93
CA SER A 61 4.76 -2.25 20.05
C SER A 61 4.51 -0.98 19.21
N GLY A 62 3.40 -0.93 18.46
CA GLY A 62 3.09 0.20 17.60
C GLY A 62 3.75 0.19 16.23
N LYS A 63 4.27 -0.95 15.77
CA LYS A 63 4.88 -1.08 14.44
C LYS A 63 3.92 -0.68 13.30
N THR A 64 2.65 -0.99 13.45
CA THR A 64 1.62 -0.68 12.44
C THR A 64 1.56 0.82 12.15
N GLU A 65 1.63 1.66 13.15
CA GLU A 65 1.60 3.11 12.95
C GLU A 65 2.83 3.60 12.17
N VAL A 66 3.99 3.02 12.42
CA VAL A 66 5.21 3.33 11.64
C VAL A 66 5.01 2.96 10.16
N TYR A 67 4.46 1.80 9.87
CA TYR A 67 4.17 1.38 8.49
C TYR A 67 3.17 2.31 7.81
N LEU A 68 2.11 2.69 8.50
CA LEU A 68 1.09 3.58 7.95
C LEU A 68 1.67 4.96 7.62
N GLN A 69 2.50 5.50 8.49
CA GLN A 69 3.15 6.79 8.23
C GLN A 69 4.19 6.72 7.11
N LEU A 70 4.91 5.61 6.98
CA LEU A 70 5.81 5.39 5.84
C LEU A 70 5.05 5.30 4.51
N ILE A 71 3.93 4.61 4.49
CA ILE A 71 3.04 4.55 3.32
C ILE A 71 2.58 5.96 2.95
N HIS A 72 2.17 6.76 3.91
CA HIS A 72 1.79 8.15 3.66
C HIS A 72 2.91 8.94 2.97
N ARG A 73 4.14 8.82 3.46
CA ARG A 73 5.30 9.47 2.82
C ARG A 73 5.50 9.04 1.37
N VAL A 74 5.33 7.76 1.09
CA VAL A 74 5.44 7.21 -0.27
C VAL A 74 4.34 7.77 -1.18
N LEU A 75 3.12 7.87 -0.69
CA LEU A 75 2.00 8.45 -1.44
C LEU A 75 2.19 9.95 -1.69
N GLU A 76 2.69 10.70 -0.71
CA GLU A 76 3.03 12.12 -0.89
C GLU A 76 4.09 12.34 -1.98
N ALA A 77 5.02 11.40 -2.12
CA ALA A 77 6.01 11.41 -3.18
C ALA A 77 5.47 11.00 -4.56
N GLY A 78 4.17 10.76 -4.68
CA GLY A 78 3.53 10.30 -5.92
C GLY A 78 3.86 8.86 -6.31
N LYS A 79 4.34 8.06 -5.36
CA LYS A 79 4.71 6.66 -5.55
C LYS A 79 3.63 5.73 -5.00
N GLN A 80 3.80 4.44 -5.22
CA GLN A 80 2.91 3.40 -4.71
C GLN A 80 3.62 2.60 -3.62
N ALA A 81 2.84 2.05 -2.69
CA ALA A 81 3.31 1.14 -1.67
C ALA A 81 2.73 -0.26 -1.91
N MET A 82 3.56 -1.27 -1.74
CA MET A 82 3.13 -2.67 -1.73
C MET A 82 3.30 -3.23 -0.33
N VAL A 83 2.23 -3.80 0.21
CA VAL A 83 2.23 -4.41 1.54
C VAL A 83 1.96 -5.90 1.40
N LEU A 84 2.91 -6.72 1.85
CA LEU A 84 2.78 -8.17 1.87
C LEU A 84 2.41 -8.61 3.28
N ILE A 85 1.29 -9.30 3.40
CA ILE A 85 0.76 -9.77 4.68
C ILE A 85 0.54 -11.27 4.59
N PRO A 86 0.98 -12.07 5.58
CA PRO A 86 0.64 -13.48 5.61
C PRO A 86 -0.88 -13.67 5.61
N GLU A 87 -1.40 -14.64 4.85
CA GLU A 87 -2.84 -14.88 4.72
C GLU A 87 -3.54 -15.09 6.08
N ILE A 88 -2.86 -15.73 7.03
CA ILE A 88 -3.36 -15.94 8.39
C ILE A 88 -3.64 -14.63 9.14
N ASN A 89 -2.99 -13.54 8.74
CA ASN A 89 -3.14 -12.21 9.34
C ASN A 89 -3.97 -11.25 8.49
N LEU A 90 -4.41 -11.69 7.31
CA LEU A 90 -5.24 -10.89 6.41
C LEU A 90 -6.71 -11.03 6.78
N GLY A 91 -7.10 -10.42 7.89
CA GLY A 91 -8.50 -10.32 8.28
C GLY A 91 -9.16 -9.03 7.78
N PRO A 92 -10.51 -8.94 7.85
CA PRO A 92 -11.23 -7.73 7.50
C PRO A 92 -10.76 -6.50 8.28
N GLN A 93 -10.29 -6.69 9.50
CA GLN A 93 -9.77 -5.61 10.35
C GLN A 93 -8.49 -4.99 9.80
N THR A 94 -7.59 -5.80 9.21
CA THR A 94 -6.34 -5.30 8.64
C THR A 94 -6.62 -4.42 7.42
N LEU A 95 -7.46 -4.89 6.50
CA LEU A 95 -7.87 -4.12 5.35
C LEU A 95 -8.58 -2.82 5.76
N ALA A 96 -9.52 -2.91 6.72
CA ALA A 96 -10.24 -1.77 7.23
C ALA A 96 -9.33 -0.68 7.79
N ARG A 97 -8.21 -1.03 8.42
CA ARG A 97 -7.21 -0.05 8.89
C ARG A 97 -6.65 0.80 7.76
N PHE A 98 -6.29 0.18 6.64
CA PHE A 98 -5.78 0.90 5.47
C PHE A 98 -6.87 1.78 4.84
N GLU A 99 -8.06 1.24 4.68
CA GLU A 99 -9.20 1.97 4.10
C GLU A 99 -9.65 3.16 4.96
N GLN A 100 -9.58 3.03 6.26
CA GLN A 100 -9.92 4.12 7.19
C GLN A 100 -8.83 5.21 7.24
N ARG A 101 -7.58 4.82 7.06
CA ARG A 101 -6.45 5.75 7.14
C ARG A 101 -6.25 6.54 5.86
N PHE A 102 -6.38 5.91 4.71
CA PHE A 102 -5.95 6.49 3.45
C PHE A 102 -7.10 6.75 2.48
N ASN A 103 -7.08 7.93 1.89
CA ASN A 103 -7.90 8.27 0.74
C ASN A 103 -7.15 7.86 -0.54
N ALA A 104 -6.87 6.58 -0.69
CA ALA A 104 -6.12 6.01 -1.79
C ALA A 104 -6.83 4.77 -2.33
N ARG A 105 -6.59 4.47 -3.58
CA ARG A 105 -7.09 3.24 -4.19
C ARG A 105 -6.28 2.06 -3.69
N ILE A 106 -6.95 1.08 -3.10
CA ILE A 106 -6.32 -0.15 -2.59
C ILE A 106 -6.65 -1.28 -3.54
N ALA A 107 -5.62 -1.92 -4.09
CA ALA A 107 -5.73 -3.15 -4.85
C ALA A 107 -5.39 -4.33 -3.95
N LEU A 108 -6.33 -5.25 -3.77
CA LEU A 108 -6.18 -6.40 -2.91
C LEU A 108 -5.97 -7.66 -3.75
N LEU A 109 -4.90 -8.39 -3.46
CA LEU A 109 -4.60 -9.68 -4.08
C LEU A 109 -4.44 -10.75 -3.00
N HIS A 110 -5.22 -11.82 -3.11
CA HIS A 110 -5.12 -13.01 -2.25
C HIS A 110 -5.61 -14.25 -2.98
N SER A 111 -5.43 -15.42 -2.37
CA SER A 111 -5.73 -16.71 -3.04
C SER A 111 -7.22 -16.96 -3.28
N ASN A 112 -8.10 -16.31 -2.54
CA ASN A 112 -9.55 -16.54 -2.60
C ASN A 112 -10.30 -15.65 -3.61
N ILE A 113 -9.61 -14.79 -4.34
CA ILE A 113 -10.22 -14.02 -5.42
C ILE A 113 -10.21 -14.80 -6.72
N ASN A 114 -11.24 -14.57 -7.55
CA ASN A 114 -11.30 -15.18 -8.87
C ASN A 114 -10.32 -14.51 -9.85
N ASP A 115 -10.12 -15.14 -11.01
CA ASP A 115 -9.14 -14.65 -12.00
C ASP A 115 -9.47 -13.25 -12.53
N ARG A 116 -10.74 -12.92 -12.65
CA ARG A 116 -11.18 -11.59 -13.10
C ARG A 116 -10.87 -10.52 -12.07
N GLU A 117 -11.21 -10.77 -10.82
CA GLU A 117 -10.88 -9.86 -9.72
C GLU A 117 -9.38 -9.68 -9.58
N ARG A 118 -8.61 -10.75 -9.77
CA ARG A 118 -7.15 -10.71 -9.76
C ARG A 118 -6.60 -9.82 -10.87
N LEU A 119 -7.14 -9.97 -12.09
CA LEU A 119 -6.75 -9.14 -13.21
C LEU A 119 -7.08 -7.66 -12.96
N ASP A 120 -8.28 -7.38 -12.46
CA ASP A 120 -8.73 -6.02 -12.17
C ASP A 120 -7.85 -5.37 -11.10
N ALA A 121 -7.51 -6.11 -10.04
CA ALA A 121 -6.60 -5.65 -9.00
C ALA A 121 -5.19 -5.39 -9.53
N TRP A 122 -4.68 -6.29 -10.38
CA TRP A 122 -3.37 -6.11 -11.03
C TRP A 122 -3.33 -4.88 -11.92
N LEU A 123 -4.34 -4.70 -12.76
CA LEU A 123 -4.44 -3.53 -13.63
C LEU A 123 -4.55 -2.23 -12.83
N ALA A 124 -5.28 -2.26 -11.72
CA ALA A 124 -5.40 -1.14 -10.82
C ALA A 124 -4.06 -0.76 -10.16
N ALA A 125 -3.27 -1.75 -9.78
CA ALA A 125 -1.96 -1.53 -9.18
C ALA A 125 -0.92 -1.03 -10.19
N ARG A 126 -1.03 -1.47 -11.46
CA ARG A 126 -0.13 -1.03 -12.52
C ARG A 126 -0.32 0.44 -12.90
N ASP A 127 -1.54 0.87 -12.90
CA ASP A 127 -1.93 2.23 -13.30
C ASP A 127 -1.87 3.18 -12.09
#